data_c2538020df022084ae3392c9543d430f
#
_entry.id   c2538020df022084ae3392c9543d430f
#
_cell.length_a   1.000
_cell.length_b   1.000
_cell.length_c   1.000
_cell.angle_alpha   90.00
_cell.angle_beta   90.00
_cell.angle_gamma   90.00
#
_symmetry.space_group_name_H-M   'P 1'
#
loop_
_entity.id
_entity.type
_entity.pdbx_description
1 polymer ?
#
loop_
_entity_poly.entity_id
_entity_poly.type
_entity_poly.pdbx_seq_one_letter_code
_entity_poly.pdbx_strand_id
1 'polypeptide(L)'
;MERKAMIDANESRLSMRQQCQLLKLNRSSLYYQSKPEDSDNVELMRLLDEEYTRHPFKGVLRMTKYLEDLGYHVNPKRVRRLLRMMGIMAIYPQKNLSASHPAHKKYPYLLKDLTVDQANMVWCTDLTYIRLNQGFIYLSVIMDWYSRYVLSWGLSNSMEAAFCVGTLEDALLRYGTPDIFNSDQGSQYTSAEFTGLLLANEVRISMDGRGRAFDNIFIERLWRSVKYEEVYIKDYADMQEAKRSLKRYFDFYNYERHHQGLEYKKPAEVYFNTSYKNAEVDTFKESFLSGLKADKDICLKPIINDLNLQ
;
A
#
# COMPACT_ATOMS: atom_id res chain seq x y z
N MET A 1 22.82 -8.29 -31.05
CA MET A 1 23.92 -9.04 -31.72
C MET A 1 23.50 -9.63 -33.07
N GLU A 2 22.29 -10.11 -33.25
CA GLU A 2 21.81 -10.80 -34.47
C GLU A 2 21.93 -10.00 -35.75
N ARG A 3 21.63 -8.70 -35.78
CA ARG A 3 21.65 -7.89 -37.00
C ARG A 3 23.05 -7.70 -37.60
N LYS A 4 24.11 -7.72 -36.78
CA LYS A 4 25.50 -7.63 -37.30
C LYS A 4 25.93 -8.91 -38.02
N ALA A 5 25.44 -10.05 -37.56
CA ALA A 5 25.74 -11.35 -38.17
C ALA A 5 25.05 -11.55 -39.54
N MET A 6 24.07 -10.69 -39.89
CA MET A 6 23.38 -10.74 -41.19
C MET A 6 24.12 -9.97 -42.30
N ILE A 7 25.24 -9.31 -41.96
CA ILE A 7 26.04 -8.60 -42.96
C ILE A 7 27.04 -9.54 -43.58
N ASP A 8 26.95 -9.69 -44.91
CA ASP A 8 27.90 -10.47 -45.69
C ASP A 8 28.82 -9.52 -46.50
N ALA A 9 30.12 -9.60 -46.22
CA ALA A 9 31.13 -8.81 -46.93
C ALA A 9 31.32 -9.22 -48.40
N ASN A 10 30.91 -10.47 -48.75
CA ASN A 10 31.05 -11.06 -50.06
C ASN A 10 29.79 -10.94 -50.95
N GLU A 11 28.73 -10.34 -50.42
CA GLU A 11 27.49 -10.11 -51.17
C GLU A 11 27.72 -9.16 -52.37
N SER A 12 27.48 -9.65 -53.59
CA SER A 12 27.78 -8.91 -54.79
C SER A 12 26.66 -7.92 -55.19
N ARG A 13 25.43 -8.10 -54.73
CA ARG A 13 24.25 -7.33 -55.09
C ARG A 13 24.05 -6.10 -54.24
N LEU A 14 24.52 -6.12 -52.98
CA LEU A 14 24.33 -5.06 -52.01
C LEU A 14 25.66 -4.66 -51.40
N SER A 15 26.03 -3.40 -51.55
CA SER A 15 27.20 -2.88 -50.87
C SER A 15 27.04 -2.89 -49.37
N MET A 16 28.15 -2.96 -48.61
CA MET A 16 28.18 -2.86 -47.15
C MET A 16 27.34 -1.69 -46.60
N ARG A 17 27.36 -0.54 -47.31
CA ARG A 17 26.56 0.63 -46.94
C ARG A 17 25.07 0.38 -47.08
N GLN A 18 24.62 -0.27 -48.12
CA GLN A 18 23.21 -0.61 -48.37
C GLN A 18 22.72 -1.67 -47.37
N GLN A 19 23.52 -2.69 -47.07
CA GLN A 19 23.19 -3.69 -46.06
C GLN A 19 23.03 -3.05 -44.67
N CYS A 20 23.95 -2.16 -44.26
CA CYS A 20 23.84 -1.42 -43.04
C CYS A 20 22.58 -0.55 -42.97
N GLN A 21 22.22 0.11 -44.09
CA GLN A 21 21.05 0.95 -44.16
C GLN A 21 19.75 0.14 -44.04
N LEU A 22 19.65 -0.99 -44.72
CA LEU A 22 18.52 -1.92 -44.63
C LEU A 22 18.34 -2.49 -43.21
N LEU A 23 19.44 -2.86 -42.57
CA LEU A 23 19.44 -3.40 -41.21
C LEU A 23 19.37 -2.32 -40.13
N LYS A 24 19.32 -1.03 -40.49
CA LYS A 24 19.35 0.12 -39.59
C LYS A 24 20.54 0.05 -38.63
N LEU A 25 21.71 -0.31 -39.14
CA LEU A 25 22.97 -0.37 -38.40
C LEU A 25 23.87 0.80 -38.76
N ASN A 26 24.56 1.34 -37.76
CA ASN A 26 25.61 2.30 -38.02
C ASN A 26 26.86 1.56 -38.56
N ARG A 27 27.35 1.93 -39.75
CA ARG A 27 28.52 1.28 -40.39
C ARG A 27 29.75 1.25 -39.47
N SER A 28 30.01 2.32 -38.70
CA SER A 28 31.15 2.35 -37.75
C SER A 28 31.05 1.26 -36.69
N SER A 29 29.85 0.80 -36.34
CA SER A 29 29.66 -0.25 -35.35
C SER A 29 30.14 -1.62 -35.80
N LEU A 30 30.29 -1.85 -37.14
CA LEU A 30 30.81 -3.11 -37.69
C LEU A 30 32.30 -3.30 -37.37
N TYR A 31 33.04 -2.20 -37.46
CA TYR A 31 34.49 -2.17 -37.26
C TYR A 31 34.88 -1.94 -35.80
N TYR A 32 33.91 -1.70 -34.94
CA TYR A 32 34.17 -1.50 -33.53
C TYR A 32 34.56 -2.84 -32.88
N GLN A 33 35.79 -2.90 -32.41
CA GLN A 33 36.29 -3.97 -31.54
C GLN A 33 36.33 -3.41 -30.10
N SER A 34 35.71 -4.16 -29.20
CA SER A 34 35.79 -3.83 -27.77
C SER A 34 37.22 -3.99 -27.31
N LYS A 35 37.82 -2.92 -26.81
CA LYS A 35 39.14 -3.00 -26.13
C LYS A 35 38.89 -3.67 -24.77
N PRO A 36 39.81 -4.55 -24.34
CA PRO A 36 39.83 -5.01 -22.96
C PRO A 36 39.94 -3.82 -22.01
N GLU A 37 39.30 -3.94 -20.84
CA GLU A 37 39.39 -2.90 -19.81
C GLU A 37 40.84 -2.80 -19.33
N ASP A 38 41.23 -1.56 -19.04
CA ASP A 38 42.53 -1.21 -18.50
C ASP A 38 42.70 -1.83 -17.10
N SER A 39 43.93 -2.26 -16.76
CA SER A 39 44.30 -2.80 -15.44
C SER A 39 43.86 -1.87 -14.31
N ASP A 40 44.02 -0.55 -14.49
CA ASP A 40 43.56 0.44 -13.52
C ASP A 40 42.05 0.43 -13.31
N ASN A 41 41.26 0.13 -14.37
CA ASN A 41 39.83 0.00 -14.23
C ASN A 41 39.47 -1.25 -13.47
N VAL A 42 40.18 -2.35 -13.67
CA VAL A 42 39.92 -3.63 -12.94
C VAL A 42 40.18 -3.43 -11.44
N GLU A 43 41.28 -2.75 -11.09
CA GLU A 43 41.58 -2.44 -9.69
C GLU A 43 40.51 -1.51 -9.06
N LEU A 44 40.11 -0.46 -9.77
CA LEU A 44 39.05 0.43 -9.31
C LEU A 44 37.72 -0.33 -9.14
N MET A 45 37.38 -1.26 -10.05
CA MET A 45 36.19 -2.11 -9.94
C MET A 45 36.26 -3.00 -8.70
N ARG A 46 37.41 -3.59 -8.38
CA ARG A 46 37.60 -4.40 -7.16
C ARG A 46 37.35 -3.55 -5.90
N LEU A 47 37.94 -2.36 -5.81
CA LEU A 47 37.75 -1.45 -4.67
C LEU A 47 36.29 -1.00 -4.53
N LEU A 48 35.63 -0.69 -5.65
CA LEU A 48 34.22 -0.29 -5.67
C LEU A 48 33.29 -1.43 -5.23
N ASP A 49 33.60 -2.68 -5.60
CA ASP A 49 32.82 -3.86 -5.21
C ASP A 49 32.96 -4.13 -3.71
N GLU A 50 34.19 -4.09 -3.19
CA GLU A 50 34.44 -4.24 -1.76
C GLU A 50 33.72 -3.18 -0.92
N GLU A 51 33.75 -1.92 -1.36
CA GLU A 51 33.08 -0.85 -0.66
C GLU A 51 31.55 -0.95 -0.78
N TYR A 52 31.04 -1.37 -1.93
CA TYR A 52 29.61 -1.61 -2.12
C TYR A 52 29.10 -2.75 -1.22
N THR A 53 29.87 -3.81 -1.08
CA THR A 53 29.51 -4.94 -0.20
C THR A 53 29.37 -4.49 1.26
N ARG A 54 30.20 -3.54 1.71
CA ARG A 54 30.11 -2.96 3.06
C ARG A 54 29.01 -1.91 3.20
N HIS A 55 28.81 -1.09 2.15
CA HIS A 55 27.97 0.10 2.18
C HIS A 55 27.12 0.24 0.89
N PRO A 56 26.13 -0.65 0.67
CA PRO A 56 25.40 -0.71 -0.59
C PRO A 56 24.53 0.53 -0.89
N PHE A 57 24.36 1.44 0.07
CA PHE A 57 23.66 2.70 -0.09
C PHE A 57 24.53 3.84 -0.67
N LYS A 58 25.83 3.62 -0.87
CA LYS A 58 26.70 4.63 -1.45
C LYS A 58 26.48 4.79 -2.96
N GLY A 59 26.03 5.96 -3.39
CA GLY A 59 25.91 6.31 -4.80
C GLY A 59 27.24 6.77 -5.41
N VAL A 60 27.21 7.07 -6.70
CA VAL A 60 28.42 7.44 -7.52
C VAL A 60 29.30 8.49 -6.84
N LEU A 61 28.73 9.58 -6.30
CA LEU A 61 29.52 10.66 -5.70
C LEU A 61 30.25 10.20 -4.42
N ARG A 62 29.59 9.41 -3.56
CA ARG A 62 30.20 8.86 -2.36
C ARG A 62 31.26 7.81 -2.67
N MET A 63 31.05 7.00 -3.71
CA MET A 63 32.03 6.04 -4.23
C MET A 63 33.23 6.75 -4.83
N THR A 64 33.02 7.87 -5.54
CA THR A 64 34.15 8.71 -6.03
C THR A 64 34.97 9.25 -4.87
N LYS A 65 34.30 9.77 -3.85
CA LYS A 65 34.99 10.29 -2.67
C LYS A 65 35.80 9.22 -1.92
N TYR A 66 35.22 8.01 -1.79
CA TYR A 66 35.94 6.87 -1.23
C TYR A 66 37.23 6.55 -2.00
N LEU A 67 37.20 6.56 -3.34
CA LEU A 67 38.41 6.37 -4.15
C LEU A 67 39.40 7.49 -3.98
N GLU A 68 38.94 8.74 -3.85
CA GLU A 68 39.83 9.90 -3.56
C GLU A 68 40.53 9.76 -2.21
N ASP A 69 39.83 9.29 -1.18
CA ASP A 69 40.40 9.04 0.15
C ASP A 69 41.44 7.92 0.13
N LEU A 70 41.39 7.02 -0.87
CA LEU A 70 42.43 6.02 -1.14
C LEU A 70 43.54 6.52 -2.06
N GLY A 71 43.52 7.80 -2.47
CA GLY A 71 44.54 8.43 -3.33
C GLY A 71 44.27 8.32 -4.84
N TYR A 72 43.11 7.78 -5.27
CA TYR A 72 42.75 7.70 -6.68
C TYR A 72 41.94 8.91 -7.13
N HIS A 73 42.53 9.77 -7.94
CA HIS A 73 41.85 10.92 -8.53
C HIS A 73 41.03 10.51 -9.77
N VAL A 74 39.74 10.18 -9.56
CA VAL A 74 38.88 9.61 -10.59
C VAL A 74 37.63 10.49 -10.82
N ASN A 75 37.35 10.75 -12.10
CA ASN A 75 36.16 11.50 -12.46
C ASN A 75 34.88 10.67 -12.13
N PRO A 76 33.83 11.29 -11.55
CA PRO A 76 32.56 10.62 -11.27
C PRO A 76 31.90 9.94 -12.50
N LYS A 77 32.17 10.44 -13.71
CA LYS A 77 31.71 9.81 -14.96
C LYS A 77 32.37 8.44 -15.18
N ARG A 78 33.67 8.31 -14.86
CA ARG A 78 34.40 7.04 -14.92
C ARG A 78 33.83 6.05 -13.88
N VAL A 79 33.66 6.49 -12.65
CA VAL A 79 33.08 5.67 -11.57
C VAL A 79 31.68 5.18 -11.95
N ARG A 80 30.82 6.04 -12.50
CA ARG A 80 29.47 5.67 -12.98
C ARG A 80 29.53 4.60 -14.07
N ARG A 81 30.48 4.71 -15.01
CA ARG A 81 30.67 3.71 -16.07
C ARG A 81 31.06 2.36 -15.48
N LEU A 82 32.02 2.34 -14.56
CA LEU A 82 32.50 1.11 -13.91
C LEU A 82 31.40 0.43 -13.11
N LEU A 83 30.66 1.17 -12.28
CA LEU A 83 29.53 0.63 -11.53
C LEU A 83 28.45 0.04 -12.44
N ARG A 84 28.15 0.69 -13.58
CA ARG A 84 27.22 0.13 -14.57
C ARG A 84 27.72 -1.16 -15.22
N MET A 85 29.01 -1.24 -15.51
CA MET A 85 29.62 -2.45 -16.07
C MET A 85 29.55 -3.64 -15.11
N MET A 86 29.68 -3.37 -13.81
CA MET A 86 29.52 -4.35 -12.73
C MET A 86 28.05 -4.67 -12.41
N GLY A 87 27.08 -3.94 -12.99
CA GLY A 87 25.66 -4.08 -12.65
C GLY A 87 25.31 -3.56 -11.26
N ILE A 88 26.16 -2.74 -10.66
CA ILE A 88 26.01 -2.23 -9.29
C ILE A 88 25.23 -0.92 -9.30
N MET A 89 24.16 -0.87 -8.48
CA MET A 89 23.38 0.35 -8.19
C MET A 89 23.22 0.53 -6.69
N ALA A 90 23.31 1.78 -6.21
CA ALA A 90 23.07 2.07 -4.80
C ALA A 90 21.64 1.65 -4.39
N ILE A 91 21.55 1.00 -3.24
CA ILE A 91 20.25 0.68 -2.63
C ILE A 91 19.74 1.96 -1.95
N TYR A 92 18.60 2.43 -2.39
CA TYR A 92 17.89 3.58 -1.80
C TYR A 92 16.38 3.31 -1.82
N PRO A 93 15.61 3.92 -0.91
CA PRO A 93 14.16 3.82 -0.96
C PRO A 93 13.67 4.24 -2.34
N GLN A 94 12.94 3.35 -3.01
CA GLN A 94 12.36 3.66 -4.32
C GLN A 94 11.25 4.70 -4.14
N LYS A 95 11.02 5.52 -5.17
CA LYS A 95 9.90 6.45 -5.21
C LYS A 95 8.60 5.68 -4.99
N ASN A 96 7.71 6.24 -4.16
CA ASN A 96 6.42 5.67 -3.84
C ASN A 96 5.73 5.06 -5.07
N LEU A 97 5.61 3.74 -5.08
CA LEU A 97 4.79 3.01 -6.05
C LEU A 97 3.29 3.31 -5.87
N SER A 98 2.90 3.91 -4.73
CA SER A 98 1.57 4.41 -4.42
C SER A 98 1.24 5.77 -5.05
N ALA A 99 2.11 6.32 -5.91
CA ALA A 99 1.78 7.55 -6.62
C ALA A 99 0.59 7.29 -7.54
N SER A 100 -0.52 8.03 -7.33
CA SER A 100 -1.72 7.94 -8.18
C SER A 100 -1.33 8.15 -9.64
N HIS A 101 -1.88 7.32 -10.53
CA HIS A 101 -1.68 7.47 -11.97
C HIS A 101 -2.22 8.84 -12.43
N PRO A 102 -1.52 9.60 -13.29
CA PRO A 102 -1.97 10.93 -13.73
C PRO A 102 -3.36 10.95 -14.38
N ALA A 103 -3.81 9.82 -14.95
CA ALA A 103 -5.12 9.67 -15.55
C ALA A 103 -6.26 9.41 -14.54
N HIS A 104 -5.96 9.16 -13.26
CA HIS A 104 -6.99 8.91 -12.26
C HIS A 104 -7.70 10.23 -11.90
N LYS A 105 -9.03 10.22 -11.98
CA LYS A 105 -9.87 11.37 -11.63
C LYS A 105 -9.74 11.66 -10.13
N LYS A 106 -9.42 12.89 -9.79
CA LYS A 106 -9.40 13.39 -8.42
C LYS A 106 -10.68 14.16 -8.15
N TYR A 107 -11.22 13.95 -6.96
CA TYR A 107 -12.43 14.60 -6.51
C TYR A 107 -12.09 15.73 -5.52
N PRO A 108 -12.92 16.78 -5.44
CA PRO A 108 -12.69 17.89 -4.49
C PRO A 108 -12.90 17.42 -3.05
N TYR A 109 -12.26 18.10 -2.11
CA TYR A 109 -12.52 17.93 -0.68
C TYR A 109 -13.84 18.60 -0.30
N LEU A 110 -14.80 17.81 0.18
CA LEU A 110 -16.18 18.26 0.46
C LEU A 110 -16.45 18.52 1.95
N LEU A 111 -15.50 18.18 2.85
CA LEU A 111 -15.73 18.24 4.30
C LEU A 111 -15.31 19.58 4.93
N LYS A 112 -14.83 20.54 4.12
CA LYS A 112 -14.47 21.86 4.62
C LYS A 112 -15.74 22.56 5.11
N ASP A 113 -15.71 23.03 6.35
CA ASP A 113 -16.80 23.74 7.00
C ASP A 113 -18.12 22.95 7.14
N LEU A 114 -18.05 21.60 6.91
CA LEU A 114 -19.18 20.72 7.09
C LEU A 114 -19.32 20.29 8.56
N THR A 115 -20.46 20.56 9.16
CA THR A 115 -20.81 19.99 10.47
C THR A 115 -21.38 18.59 10.25
N VAL A 116 -20.72 17.57 10.83
CA VAL A 116 -21.17 16.18 10.78
C VAL A 116 -21.82 15.87 12.12
N ASP A 117 -23.14 15.77 12.16
CA ASP A 117 -23.95 15.68 13.37
C ASP A 117 -24.76 14.38 13.51
N GLN A 118 -24.70 13.49 12.51
CA GLN A 118 -25.36 12.19 12.54
C GLN A 118 -24.54 11.10 11.84
N ALA A 119 -24.88 9.85 12.17
CA ALA A 119 -24.29 8.69 11.51
C ALA A 119 -24.66 8.64 10.01
N ASN A 120 -23.77 8.05 9.22
CA ASN A 120 -23.90 7.88 7.76
C ASN A 120 -23.89 9.17 6.93
N MET A 121 -23.65 10.34 7.52
CA MET A 121 -23.36 11.54 6.72
C MET A 121 -22.00 11.40 5.99
N VAL A 122 -20.98 10.97 6.70
CA VAL A 122 -19.62 10.83 6.13
C VAL A 122 -19.00 9.52 6.58
N TRP A 123 -18.59 8.72 5.61
CA TRP A 123 -17.68 7.61 5.87
C TRP A 123 -16.27 7.96 5.43
N CYS A 124 -15.28 7.44 6.11
CA CYS A 124 -13.88 7.59 5.72
C CYS A 124 -13.17 6.24 5.65
N THR A 125 -12.15 6.20 4.82
CA THR A 125 -11.29 5.02 4.62
C THR A 125 -9.83 5.41 4.55
N ASP A 126 -8.99 4.46 4.94
CA ASP A 126 -7.54 4.53 4.75
C ASP A 126 -6.93 3.12 4.83
N LEU A 127 -5.67 3.03 4.45
CA LEU A 127 -4.85 1.83 4.46
C LEU A 127 -3.72 1.94 5.45
N THR A 128 -3.49 0.87 6.21
CA THR A 128 -2.26 0.74 6.98
C THR A 128 -1.67 -0.66 6.80
N TYR A 129 -0.40 -0.82 7.12
CA TYR A 129 0.24 -2.14 7.16
C TYR A 129 0.37 -2.65 8.58
N ILE A 130 0.20 -3.95 8.72
CA ILE A 130 0.32 -4.72 9.97
C ILE A 130 1.54 -5.63 9.82
N ARG A 131 2.44 -5.58 10.79
CA ARG A 131 3.62 -6.42 10.81
C ARG A 131 3.24 -7.85 11.22
N LEU A 132 3.84 -8.82 10.54
CA LEU A 132 3.85 -10.22 10.91
C LEU A 132 5.27 -10.64 11.31
N ASN A 133 5.44 -11.84 11.84
CA ASN A 133 6.76 -12.42 12.11
C ASN A 133 7.62 -12.45 10.84
N GLN A 134 6.99 -12.75 9.70
CA GLN A 134 7.65 -12.68 8.40
C GLN A 134 6.86 -11.77 7.47
N GLY A 135 7.37 -10.55 7.26
CA GLY A 135 6.77 -9.56 6.36
C GLY A 135 5.66 -8.73 6.98
N PHE A 136 4.70 -8.35 6.16
CA PHE A 136 3.56 -7.51 6.56
C PHE A 136 2.34 -7.77 5.66
N ILE A 137 1.18 -7.38 6.15
CA ILE A 137 -0.08 -7.37 5.43
C ILE A 137 -0.70 -5.98 5.48
N TYR A 138 -1.61 -5.71 4.57
CA TYR A 138 -2.37 -4.46 4.50
C TYR A 138 -3.71 -4.62 5.19
N LEU A 139 -4.10 -3.60 5.93
CA LEU A 139 -5.40 -3.47 6.57
C LEU A 139 -6.11 -2.26 5.97
N SER A 140 -7.29 -2.48 5.37
CA SER A 140 -8.24 -1.45 4.96
C SER A 140 -9.36 -1.37 5.97
N VAL A 141 -9.80 -0.17 6.32
CA VAL A 141 -10.94 0.07 7.22
C VAL A 141 -11.85 1.13 6.64
N ILE A 142 -13.14 0.93 6.83
CA ILE A 142 -14.17 1.95 6.59
C ILE A 142 -14.81 2.29 7.92
N MET A 143 -14.87 3.56 8.25
CA MET A 143 -15.34 4.08 9.52
C MET A 143 -16.36 5.20 9.30
N ASP A 144 -17.41 5.20 10.10
CA ASP A 144 -18.32 6.33 10.19
C ASP A 144 -17.67 7.52 10.90
N TRP A 145 -17.70 8.68 10.28
CA TRP A 145 -17.02 9.89 10.78
C TRP A 145 -17.62 10.44 12.06
N TYR A 146 -18.95 10.36 12.21
CA TYR A 146 -19.64 10.90 13.39
C TYR A 146 -19.41 10.02 14.62
N SER A 147 -19.70 8.75 14.51
CA SER A 147 -19.71 7.80 15.63
C SER A 147 -18.35 7.15 15.90
N ARG A 148 -17.40 7.22 14.95
CA ARG A 148 -16.14 6.45 14.96
C ARG A 148 -16.34 4.94 14.84
N TYR A 149 -17.54 4.49 14.52
CA TYR A 149 -17.87 3.08 14.38
C TYR A 149 -17.15 2.49 13.15
N VAL A 150 -16.44 1.39 13.34
CA VAL A 150 -15.81 0.64 12.26
C VAL A 150 -16.87 -0.21 11.57
N LEU A 151 -17.24 0.16 10.36
CA LEU A 151 -18.29 -0.45 9.57
C LEU A 151 -17.82 -1.76 8.91
N SER A 152 -16.66 -1.69 8.28
CA SER A 152 -16.04 -2.83 7.61
C SER A 152 -14.53 -2.72 7.63
N TRP A 153 -13.86 -3.87 7.52
CA TRP A 153 -12.41 -3.94 7.40
C TRP A 153 -11.99 -5.20 6.64
N GLY A 154 -10.85 -5.12 5.97
CA GLY A 154 -10.29 -6.22 5.20
C GLY A 154 -8.78 -6.32 5.36
N LEU A 155 -8.24 -7.53 5.17
CA LEU A 155 -6.79 -7.79 5.14
C LEU A 155 -6.40 -8.32 3.77
N SER A 156 -5.22 -7.89 3.30
CA SER A 156 -4.61 -8.40 2.06
C SER A 156 -3.10 -8.49 2.19
N ASN A 157 -2.49 -9.43 1.47
CA ASN A 157 -1.04 -9.51 1.28
C ASN A 157 -0.54 -8.65 0.11
N SER A 158 -1.45 -8.09 -0.68
CA SER A 158 -1.15 -7.17 -1.78
C SER A 158 -1.89 -5.84 -1.61
N MET A 159 -1.34 -4.77 -2.20
CA MET A 159 -1.92 -3.42 -2.17
C MET A 159 -2.81 -3.18 -3.41
N GLU A 160 -3.58 -4.18 -3.83
CA GLU A 160 -4.47 -4.07 -4.98
C GLU A 160 -5.77 -3.35 -4.62
N ALA A 161 -6.38 -2.66 -5.59
CA ALA A 161 -7.64 -1.96 -5.38
C ALA A 161 -8.80 -2.91 -5.03
N ALA A 162 -8.76 -4.13 -5.54
CA ALA A 162 -9.84 -5.12 -5.39
C ALA A 162 -10.21 -5.41 -3.93
N PHE A 163 -9.22 -5.48 -3.00
CA PHE A 163 -9.56 -5.73 -1.60
C PHE A 163 -10.19 -4.51 -0.90
N CYS A 164 -9.85 -3.29 -1.34
CA CYS A 164 -10.50 -2.07 -0.87
C CYS A 164 -11.94 -1.99 -1.38
N VAL A 165 -12.17 -2.40 -2.64
CA VAL A 165 -13.52 -2.50 -3.22
C VAL A 165 -14.36 -3.51 -2.44
N GLY A 166 -13.83 -4.71 -2.16
CA GLY A 166 -14.55 -5.71 -1.35
C GLY A 166 -14.87 -5.22 0.08
N THR A 167 -13.98 -4.42 0.68
CA THR A 167 -14.25 -3.79 1.99
C THR A 167 -15.38 -2.76 1.88
N LEU A 168 -15.45 -2.02 0.77
CA LEU A 168 -16.53 -1.06 0.51
C LEU A 168 -17.87 -1.75 0.25
N GLU A 169 -17.88 -2.80 -0.57
CA GLU A 169 -19.07 -3.60 -0.85
C GLU A 169 -19.68 -4.17 0.43
N ASP A 170 -18.84 -4.73 1.33
CA ASP A 170 -19.27 -5.25 2.62
C ASP A 170 -19.90 -4.15 3.51
N ALA A 171 -19.31 -2.95 3.54
CA ALA A 171 -19.86 -1.83 4.29
C ALA A 171 -21.22 -1.37 3.72
N LEU A 172 -21.30 -1.19 2.39
CA LEU A 172 -22.55 -0.75 1.72
C LEU A 172 -23.67 -1.78 1.90
N LEU A 173 -23.35 -3.07 1.80
CA LEU A 173 -24.33 -4.15 1.97
C LEU A 173 -24.94 -4.18 3.38
N ARG A 174 -24.13 -3.93 4.41
CA ARG A 174 -24.55 -4.05 5.81
C ARG A 174 -25.19 -2.79 6.38
N TYR A 175 -24.73 -1.63 5.96
CA TYR A 175 -25.06 -0.37 6.61
C TYR A 175 -25.73 0.66 5.69
N GLY A 176 -25.95 0.31 4.41
CA GLY A 176 -26.48 1.24 3.41
C GLY A 176 -25.43 2.19 2.88
N THR A 177 -25.81 3.37 2.46
CA THR A 177 -24.96 4.35 1.79
C THR A 177 -24.77 5.61 2.65
N PRO A 178 -23.53 6.18 2.69
CA PRO A 178 -23.32 7.49 3.27
C PRO A 178 -23.67 8.60 2.25
N ASP A 179 -23.87 9.81 2.73
CA ASP A 179 -23.99 11.00 1.86
C ASP A 179 -22.66 11.34 1.18
N ILE A 180 -21.55 11.23 1.91
CA ILE A 180 -20.17 11.52 1.44
C ILE A 180 -19.25 10.40 1.85
N PHE A 181 -18.38 10.00 0.92
CA PHE A 181 -17.28 9.07 1.19
C PHE A 181 -15.94 9.80 1.03
N ASN A 182 -15.15 9.84 2.10
CA ASN A 182 -13.84 10.52 2.14
C ASN A 182 -12.69 9.53 2.11
N SER A 183 -11.70 9.78 1.27
CA SER A 183 -10.46 9.00 1.18
C SER A 183 -9.26 9.89 0.89
N ASP A 184 -8.07 9.35 0.97
CA ASP A 184 -6.89 9.97 0.39
C ASP A 184 -6.89 9.85 -1.15
N GLN A 185 -5.83 10.38 -1.80
CA GLN A 185 -5.64 10.28 -3.25
C GLN A 185 -4.83 9.03 -3.66
N GLY A 186 -4.83 7.98 -2.86
CA GLY A 186 -4.17 6.72 -3.15
C GLY A 186 -4.69 6.06 -4.43
N SER A 187 -3.83 5.27 -5.09
CA SER A 187 -4.19 4.61 -6.35
C SER A 187 -5.38 3.66 -6.20
N GLN A 188 -5.56 3.07 -5.03
CA GLN A 188 -6.66 2.16 -4.70
C GLN A 188 -8.00 2.90 -4.71
N TYR A 189 -8.05 4.08 -4.08
CA TYR A 189 -9.26 4.89 -3.92
C TYR A 189 -9.60 5.75 -5.15
N THR A 190 -8.60 5.98 -6.02
CA THR A 190 -8.80 6.69 -7.30
C THR A 190 -9.04 5.73 -8.47
N SER A 191 -9.07 4.42 -8.23
CA SER A 191 -9.36 3.41 -9.25
C SER A 191 -10.79 3.57 -9.80
N ALA A 192 -11.00 3.15 -11.05
CA ALA A 192 -12.31 3.22 -11.69
C ALA A 192 -13.33 2.31 -11.01
N GLU A 193 -12.86 1.17 -10.50
CA GLU A 193 -13.70 0.19 -9.79
C GLU A 193 -14.20 0.77 -8.47
N PHE A 194 -13.31 1.37 -7.66
CA PHE A 194 -13.68 1.94 -6.36
C PHE A 194 -14.59 3.16 -6.51
N THR A 195 -14.21 4.10 -7.35
CA THR A 195 -15.01 5.32 -7.59
C THR A 195 -16.31 5.01 -8.33
N GLY A 196 -16.29 4.03 -9.24
CA GLY A 196 -17.49 3.57 -9.95
C GLY A 196 -18.52 2.97 -9.01
N LEU A 197 -18.10 2.18 -8.01
CA LEU A 197 -19.00 1.61 -7.00
C LEU A 197 -19.68 2.71 -6.16
N LEU A 198 -18.95 3.73 -5.74
CA LEU A 198 -19.50 4.86 -5.00
C LEU A 198 -20.51 5.64 -5.84
N LEU A 199 -20.18 5.95 -7.10
CA LEU A 199 -21.06 6.67 -8.01
C LEU A 199 -22.32 5.88 -8.37
N ALA A 200 -22.21 4.57 -8.53
CA ALA A 200 -23.36 3.68 -8.78
C ALA A 200 -24.35 3.65 -7.60
N ASN A 201 -23.88 3.95 -6.40
CA ASN A 201 -24.67 4.08 -5.18
C ASN A 201 -25.02 5.55 -4.83
N GLU A 202 -24.85 6.48 -5.77
CA GLU A 202 -25.16 7.91 -5.61
C GLU A 202 -24.39 8.61 -4.46
N VAL A 203 -23.26 8.03 -4.02
CA VAL A 203 -22.43 8.58 -2.95
C VAL A 203 -21.52 9.68 -3.48
N ARG A 204 -21.49 10.83 -2.82
CA ARG A 204 -20.57 11.91 -3.16
C ARG A 204 -19.15 11.59 -2.71
N ILE A 205 -18.19 11.71 -3.61
CA ILE A 205 -16.79 11.40 -3.35
C ILE A 205 -16.05 12.66 -2.91
N SER A 206 -15.36 12.56 -1.78
CA SER A 206 -14.44 13.56 -1.24
C SER A 206 -13.03 12.98 -1.18
N MET A 207 -12.03 13.78 -1.55
CA MET A 207 -10.64 13.36 -1.43
C MET A 207 -9.80 14.41 -0.73
N ASP A 208 -8.96 13.96 0.20
CA ASP A 208 -8.08 14.81 0.99
C ASP A 208 -7.10 15.57 0.09
N GLY A 209 -6.82 16.82 0.45
CA GLY A 209 -5.79 17.61 -0.23
C GLY A 209 -4.37 17.12 0.09
N ARG A 210 -3.44 17.23 -0.85
CA ARG A 210 -2.03 16.88 -0.60
C ARG A 210 -1.46 17.71 0.56
N GLY A 211 -0.94 17.03 1.58
CA GLY A 211 -0.27 17.65 2.73
C GLY A 211 -1.21 18.18 3.81
N ARG A 212 -2.48 17.84 3.80
CA ARG A 212 -3.46 18.21 4.82
C ARG A 212 -3.73 17.03 5.75
N ALA A 213 -2.86 16.81 6.73
CA ALA A 213 -2.98 15.73 7.71
C ALA A 213 -4.27 15.77 8.55
N PHE A 214 -4.96 16.90 8.61
CA PHE A 214 -6.19 17.03 9.39
C PHE A 214 -7.45 16.56 8.66
N ASP A 215 -7.37 16.36 7.35
CA ASP A 215 -8.55 16.03 6.54
C ASP A 215 -9.03 14.57 6.77
N ASN A 216 -8.21 13.71 7.40
CA ASN A 216 -8.55 12.32 7.76
C ASN A 216 -8.15 11.94 9.20
N ILE A 217 -8.18 12.93 10.11
CA ILE A 217 -7.68 12.79 11.49
C ILE A 217 -8.29 11.63 12.28
N PHE A 218 -9.54 11.25 11.99
CA PHE A 218 -10.23 10.23 12.78
C PHE A 218 -9.74 8.82 12.47
N ILE A 219 -9.45 8.53 11.21
CA ILE A 219 -8.91 7.23 10.83
C ILE A 219 -7.42 7.14 11.21
N GLU A 220 -6.68 8.26 11.17
CA GLU A 220 -5.31 8.30 11.71
C GLU A 220 -5.27 8.00 13.21
N ARG A 221 -6.25 8.50 13.97
CA ARG A 221 -6.42 8.16 15.39
C ARG A 221 -6.80 6.69 15.59
N LEU A 222 -7.63 6.14 14.71
CA LEU A 222 -7.93 4.71 14.72
C LEU A 222 -6.65 3.88 14.54
N TRP A 223 -5.79 4.25 13.58
CA TRP A 223 -4.51 3.56 13.38
C TRP A 223 -3.63 3.58 14.61
N ARG A 224 -3.59 4.72 15.30
CA ARG A 224 -2.87 4.79 16.57
C ARG A 224 -3.42 3.79 17.58
N SER A 225 -4.73 3.76 17.76
CA SER A 225 -5.39 2.81 18.69
C SER A 225 -5.11 1.37 18.30
N VAL A 226 -5.35 0.99 17.04
CA VAL A 226 -5.09 -0.37 16.53
C VAL A 226 -3.62 -0.77 16.74
N LYS A 227 -2.68 0.12 16.43
CA LYS A 227 -1.25 -0.20 16.56
C LYS A 227 -0.81 -0.35 18.01
N TYR A 228 -1.20 0.56 18.89
CA TYR A 228 -0.74 0.56 20.28
C TYR A 228 -1.51 -0.41 21.18
N GLU A 229 -2.79 -0.63 20.91
CA GLU A 229 -3.65 -1.44 21.77
C GLU A 229 -3.70 -2.92 21.31
N GLU A 230 -3.30 -3.21 20.05
CA GLU A 230 -3.40 -4.54 19.49
C GLU A 230 -2.09 -5.00 18.81
N VAL A 231 -1.62 -4.28 17.78
CA VAL A 231 -0.56 -4.78 16.89
C VAL A 231 0.81 -4.83 17.57
N TYR A 232 1.18 -3.78 18.33
CA TYR A 232 2.51 -3.70 18.96
C TYR A 232 2.67 -4.58 20.19
N ILE A 233 1.56 -5.02 20.77
CA ILE A 233 1.58 -5.93 21.93
C ILE A 233 1.46 -7.40 21.52
N LYS A 234 1.31 -7.68 20.23
CA LYS A 234 1.18 -9.03 19.68
C LYS A 234 2.17 -9.26 18.56
N ASP A 235 2.55 -10.51 18.40
CA ASP A 235 3.48 -10.97 17.36
C ASP A 235 2.78 -12.03 16.51
N TYR A 236 2.08 -11.60 15.46
CA TYR A 236 1.29 -12.47 14.61
C TYR A 236 2.16 -13.38 13.77
N ALA A 237 1.95 -14.69 13.87
CA ALA A 237 2.66 -15.66 13.07
C ALA A 237 2.26 -15.57 11.58
N ASP A 238 0.97 -15.39 11.30
CA ASP A 238 0.42 -15.36 9.96
C ASP A 238 -0.79 -14.42 9.84
N MET A 239 -1.29 -14.29 8.60
CA MET A 239 -2.46 -13.46 8.28
C MET A 239 -3.75 -13.98 8.93
N GLN A 240 -3.89 -15.29 9.15
CA GLN A 240 -5.11 -15.84 9.76
C GLN A 240 -5.18 -15.53 11.24
N GLU A 241 -4.05 -15.61 11.94
CA GLU A 241 -3.96 -15.19 13.33
C GLU A 241 -4.24 -13.70 13.48
N ALA A 242 -3.61 -12.87 12.63
CA ALA A 242 -3.89 -11.43 12.60
C ALA A 242 -5.37 -11.16 12.36
N LYS A 243 -6.02 -11.88 11.42
CA LYS A 243 -7.46 -11.73 11.13
C LYS A 243 -8.33 -12.04 12.35
N ARG A 244 -8.08 -13.16 13.02
CA ARG A 244 -8.82 -13.54 14.23
C ARG A 244 -8.66 -12.52 15.37
N SER A 245 -7.44 -12.02 15.55
CA SER A 245 -7.12 -11.08 16.61
C SER A 245 -7.70 -9.69 16.35
N LEU A 246 -7.54 -9.18 15.12
CA LEU A 246 -8.13 -7.90 14.71
C LEU A 246 -9.66 -7.93 14.73
N LYS A 247 -10.29 -9.08 14.41
CA LYS A 247 -11.74 -9.22 14.56
C LYS A 247 -12.17 -8.96 16.00
N ARG A 248 -11.52 -9.63 16.98
CA ARG A 248 -11.82 -9.41 18.41
C ARG A 248 -11.54 -7.96 18.82
N TYR A 249 -10.48 -7.38 18.30
CA TYR A 249 -10.14 -6.00 18.58
C TYR A 249 -11.18 -5.02 18.05
N PHE A 250 -11.68 -5.18 16.81
CA PHE A 250 -12.70 -4.29 16.26
C PHE A 250 -14.06 -4.51 16.91
N ASP A 251 -14.39 -5.74 17.35
CA ASP A 251 -15.55 -5.99 18.19
C ASP A 251 -15.43 -5.21 19.50
N PHE A 252 -14.30 -5.33 20.22
CA PHE A 252 -14.01 -4.55 21.42
C PHE A 252 -14.04 -3.04 21.15
N TYR A 253 -13.41 -2.57 20.09
CA TYR A 253 -13.37 -1.15 19.73
C TYR A 253 -14.77 -0.57 19.52
N ASN A 254 -15.63 -1.28 18.84
CA ASN A 254 -16.99 -0.82 18.53
C ASN A 254 -17.94 -0.88 19.74
N TYR A 255 -17.88 -1.97 20.51
CA TYR A 255 -18.92 -2.28 21.49
C TYR A 255 -18.50 -2.09 22.96
N GLU A 256 -17.23 -2.04 23.26
CA GLU A 256 -16.74 -2.04 24.63
C GLU A 256 -15.83 -0.84 24.95
N ARG A 257 -15.03 -0.40 23.98
CA ARG A 257 -14.05 0.65 24.17
C ARG A 257 -14.73 2.02 24.31
N HIS A 258 -14.45 2.71 25.45
CA HIS A 258 -14.91 4.10 25.66
C HIS A 258 -14.03 5.10 24.90
N HIS A 259 -14.66 6.07 24.24
CA HIS A 259 -14.00 7.12 23.46
C HIS A 259 -14.15 8.50 24.11
N GLN A 260 -13.05 9.11 24.50
CA GLN A 260 -13.06 10.45 25.09
C GLN A 260 -13.71 11.48 24.15
N GLY A 261 -13.45 11.42 22.85
CA GLY A 261 -14.04 12.32 21.84
C GLY A 261 -15.52 12.06 21.57
N LEU A 262 -16.13 11.06 22.20
CA LEU A 262 -17.56 10.74 22.17
C LEU A 262 -18.18 10.84 23.58
N GLU A 263 -17.61 11.69 24.44
CA GLU A 263 -18.06 11.83 25.83
C GLU A 263 -18.02 10.50 26.60
N TYR A 264 -16.98 9.69 26.33
CA TYR A 264 -16.81 8.33 26.86
C TYR A 264 -17.88 7.33 26.46
N LYS A 265 -18.75 7.64 25.47
CA LYS A 265 -19.62 6.65 24.85
C LYS A 265 -18.84 5.70 23.97
N LYS A 266 -19.41 4.53 23.70
CA LYS A 266 -18.88 3.53 22.78
C LYS A 266 -19.30 3.88 21.34
N PRO A 267 -18.50 3.59 20.30
CA PRO A 267 -18.88 3.86 18.91
C PRO A 267 -20.25 3.31 18.52
N ALA A 268 -20.59 2.09 18.93
CA ALA A 268 -21.88 1.46 18.67
C ALA A 268 -23.06 2.23 19.31
N GLU A 269 -22.90 2.72 20.52
CA GLU A 269 -23.94 3.52 21.19
C GLU A 269 -24.28 4.78 20.41
N VAL A 270 -23.24 5.45 19.85
CA VAL A 270 -23.42 6.66 19.06
C VAL A 270 -23.95 6.36 17.66
N TYR A 271 -23.45 5.30 17.02
CA TYR A 271 -23.88 4.92 15.67
C TYR A 271 -25.35 4.52 15.60
N PHE A 272 -25.78 3.66 16.54
CA PHE A 272 -27.17 3.17 16.58
C PHE A 272 -28.10 4.07 17.39
N ASN A 273 -27.59 5.18 17.95
CA ASN A 273 -28.35 6.11 18.81
C ASN A 273 -29.10 5.39 19.96
N THR A 274 -28.44 4.40 20.57
CA THR A 274 -29.02 3.55 21.62
C THR A 274 -28.12 3.51 22.84
N SER A 275 -28.70 3.69 24.03
CA SER A 275 -28.00 3.46 25.30
C SER A 275 -28.02 1.97 25.59
N TYR A 276 -26.99 1.24 25.12
CA TYR A 276 -26.86 -0.18 25.45
C TYR A 276 -26.52 -0.38 26.94
N LYS A 277 -27.45 -0.90 27.72
CA LYS A 277 -27.14 -1.58 28.97
C LYS A 277 -26.54 -2.95 28.65
N ASN A 278 -25.52 -3.38 29.37
CA ASN A 278 -24.74 -4.60 29.06
C ASN A 278 -25.57 -5.90 28.84
N ALA A 279 -26.83 -5.96 29.29
CA ALA A 279 -27.74 -7.08 29.06
C ALA A 279 -28.38 -7.15 27.64
N GLU A 280 -28.36 -6.05 26.88
CA GLU A 280 -28.94 -5.98 25.53
C GLU A 280 -27.94 -6.29 24.41
N VAL A 281 -26.63 -6.23 24.73
CA VAL A 281 -25.53 -6.56 23.80
C VAL A 281 -25.59 -8.04 23.40
N ASP A 282 -25.99 -8.92 24.36
CA ASP A 282 -26.09 -10.37 24.08
C ASP A 282 -27.32 -10.68 23.20
N THR A 283 -28.44 -10.00 23.40
CA THR A 283 -29.62 -10.16 22.55
C THR A 283 -29.44 -9.62 21.14
N PHE A 284 -28.67 -8.53 20.97
CA PHE A 284 -28.33 -7.98 19.64
C PHE A 284 -27.28 -8.85 18.94
N LYS A 285 -26.27 -9.36 19.67
CA LYS A 285 -25.34 -10.39 19.16
C LYS A 285 -26.10 -11.64 18.71
N GLU A 286 -27.09 -12.10 19.45
CA GLU A 286 -27.91 -13.27 19.10
C GLU A 286 -28.83 -12.98 17.92
N SER A 287 -29.46 -11.81 17.84
CA SER A 287 -30.28 -11.37 16.71
C SER A 287 -29.46 -11.21 15.43
N PHE A 288 -28.28 -10.60 15.51
CA PHE A 288 -27.37 -10.45 14.40
C PHE A 288 -26.74 -11.79 13.96
N LEU A 289 -26.40 -12.66 14.91
CA LEU A 289 -25.95 -14.03 14.65
C LEU A 289 -27.05 -14.93 14.10
N SER A 290 -28.32 -14.69 14.45
CA SER A 290 -29.46 -15.43 13.88
C SER A 290 -29.78 -14.99 12.45
N GLY A 291 -29.56 -13.71 12.10
CA GLY A 291 -29.61 -13.21 10.73
C GLY A 291 -28.53 -13.84 9.83
N LEU A 292 -27.34 -14.05 10.37
CA LEU A 292 -26.23 -14.73 9.67
C LEU A 292 -26.43 -16.26 9.55
N LYS A 293 -27.28 -16.88 10.36
CA LYS A 293 -27.63 -18.31 10.25
C LYS A 293 -28.60 -18.63 9.11
N ALA A 294 -29.19 -17.61 8.47
CA ALA A 294 -30.01 -17.79 7.27
C ALA A 294 -29.19 -18.05 6.01
N ASP A 295 -27.90 -17.68 5.97
CA ASP A 295 -26.99 -18.08 4.92
C ASP A 295 -26.25 -19.37 5.34
N LYS A 296 -26.77 -20.48 4.88
CA LYS A 296 -26.19 -21.81 5.02
C LYS A 296 -24.87 -21.82 4.24
N ASP A 297 -23.73 -21.94 4.93
CA ASP A 297 -22.48 -22.63 4.57
C ASP A 297 -21.21 -22.09 5.26
N ILE A 298 -21.31 -21.58 6.49
CA ILE A 298 -20.11 -21.35 7.30
C ILE A 298 -20.19 -22.17 8.58
N CYS A 299 -19.36 -23.21 8.64
CA CYS A 299 -19.20 -24.12 9.76
C CYS A 299 -18.72 -23.41 11.04
N LEU A 300 -19.64 -23.13 11.97
CA LEU A 300 -19.38 -22.47 13.26
C LEU A 300 -19.53 -23.45 14.44
N LYS A 301 -18.97 -24.65 14.34
CA LYS A 301 -19.11 -25.67 15.41
C LYS A 301 -18.06 -25.73 16.53
N PRO A 302 -16.99 -24.91 16.66
CA PRO A 302 -16.17 -25.02 17.88
C PRO A 302 -16.23 -23.86 18.88
N ILE A 303 -17.07 -22.83 18.73
CA ILE A 303 -16.95 -21.62 19.58
C ILE A 303 -17.89 -21.61 20.79
N ILE A 304 -18.85 -22.56 20.86
CA ILE A 304 -19.86 -22.56 21.93
C ILE A 304 -19.44 -23.31 23.21
N ASN A 305 -18.37 -24.10 23.18
CA ASN A 305 -17.97 -24.92 24.31
C ASN A 305 -16.97 -24.27 25.30
N ASP A 306 -16.41 -23.08 25.00
CA ASP A 306 -15.43 -22.44 25.88
C ASP A 306 -16.02 -21.31 26.77
N LEU A 307 -17.32 -21.10 26.76
CA LEU A 307 -17.99 -20.07 27.59
C LEU A 307 -18.73 -20.60 28.83
N ASN A 308 -18.62 -21.92 29.09
CA ASN A 308 -19.22 -22.52 30.30
C ASN A 308 -18.15 -23.10 31.23
N LEU A 309 -17.20 -22.33 31.69
CA LEU A 309 -16.43 -22.66 32.91
C LEU A 309 -15.88 -21.38 33.57
N GLN A 310 -16.57 -21.01 34.68
CA GLN A 310 -16.21 -20.10 35.79
C GLN A 310 -16.27 -18.61 35.49
#